data_0476a487696af155f85206f2e6b0a8f4
#
_entry.id   0476a487696af155f85206f2e6b0a8f4
#
_cell.length_a   1.000
_cell.length_b   1.000
_cell.length_c   1.000
_cell.angle_alpha   90.00
_cell.angle_beta   90.00
_cell.angle_gamma   90.00
#
_symmetry.space_group_name_H-M   'P 1'
#
loop_
_entity.id
_entity.type
_entity.pdbx_description
1 polymer ?
#
loop_
_entity_poly.entity_id
_entity_poly.type
_entity_poly.pdbx_seq_one_letter_code
_entity_poly.pdbx_strand_id
1 'polypeptide(L)'
;MTQFTRVGKIVRAHRALRIEIDGREACGEQIIGAAAVSELLNGRRVEISFVQTPSPDRVYVGFSGEAWISRSGKAITLRIGGVLYTAPLVQVRQVLAGTRAAAILSRPAPAPILDADGRQARPIDEGLTHSF
;
A
#
# COMPACT_ATOMS: atom_id res chain seq x y z
N MET A 1 -14.08 6.05 -13.50
CA MET A 1 -13.92 6.18 -12.05
C MET A 1 -13.11 5.02 -11.50
N THR A 2 -12.13 5.32 -10.71
CA THR A 2 -11.28 4.30 -10.11
C THR A 2 -11.94 3.76 -8.85
N GLN A 3 -12.08 2.46 -8.77
CA GLN A 3 -12.58 1.81 -7.56
C GLN A 3 -11.41 1.32 -6.73
N PHE A 4 -11.62 1.28 -5.41
CA PHE A 4 -10.61 0.82 -4.48
C PHE A 4 -11.12 -0.43 -3.78
N THR A 5 -10.24 -1.41 -3.67
CA THR A 5 -10.53 -2.66 -2.97
C THR A 5 -9.70 -2.70 -1.69
N ARG A 6 -10.37 -2.92 -0.57
CA ARG A 6 -9.66 -3.07 0.70
C ARG A 6 -8.81 -4.33 0.64
N VAL A 7 -7.54 -4.18 0.97
CA VAL A 7 -6.59 -5.30 0.92
C VAL A 7 -5.81 -5.46 2.21
N GLY A 8 -6.07 -4.65 3.21
CA GLY A 8 -5.35 -4.74 4.46
C GLY A 8 -5.63 -3.56 5.38
N LYS A 9 -4.71 -3.30 6.28
CA LYS A 9 -4.83 -2.22 7.24
C LYS A 9 -3.46 -1.74 7.71
N ILE A 10 -3.45 -0.53 8.26
CA ILE A 10 -2.28 0.04 8.91
C ILE A 10 -2.64 0.23 10.37
N VAL A 11 -1.83 -0.33 11.26
CA VAL A 11 -2.04 -0.24 12.70
C VAL A 11 -0.85 0.43 13.36
N ARG A 12 -1.08 0.96 14.55
CA ARG A 12 0.00 1.57 15.32
C ARG A 12 0.81 0.50 16.04
N ALA A 13 2.12 0.63 15.98
CA ALA A 13 3.05 -0.19 16.75
C ALA A 13 3.97 0.78 17.49
N HIS A 14 3.56 1.20 18.69
CA HIS A 14 4.20 2.28 19.44
C HIS A 14 4.16 3.58 18.64
N ARG A 15 5.30 4.11 18.21
CA ARG A 15 5.37 5.32 17.39
C ARG A 15 5.51 5.01 15.90
N ALA A 16 5.61 3.74 15.58
CA ALA A 16 5.72 3.27 14.20
C ALA A 16 4.36 2.87 13.64
N LEU A 17 4.30 2.64 12.35
CA LEU A 17 3.11 2.11 11.68
C LEU A 17 3.44 0.75 11.11
N ARG A 18 2.63 -0.25 11.45
CA ARG A 18 2.76 -1.59 10.89
C ARG A 18 1.74 -1.75 9.78
N ILE A 19 2.19 -2.28 8.66
CA ILE A 19 1.37 -2.47 7.48
C ILE A 19 1.03 -3.94 7.36
N GLU A 20 -0.25 -4.26 7.40
CA GLU A 20 -0.75 -5.62 7.27
C GLU A 20 -1.52 -5.75 5.97
N ILE A 21 -1.07 -6.63 5.09
CA ILE A 21 -1.71 -6.86 3.80
C ILE A 21 -2.35 -8.24 3.85
N ASP A 22 -3.67 -8.28 3.62
CA ASP A 22 -4.43 -9.52 3.67
C ASP A 22 -3.94 -10.50 2.60
N GLY A 23 -3.91 -11.79 2.96
CA GLY A 23 -3.51 -12.85 2.03
C GLY A 23 -2.02 -12.96 1.76
N ARG A 24 -1.21 -12.13 2.40
CA ARG A 24 0.24 -12.29 2.28
C ARG A 24 0.74 -13.29 3.31
N GLU A 25 1.51 -14.25 2.82
CA GLU A 25 2.11 -15.28 3.66
C GLU A 25 3.54 -14.95 4.03
N ALA A 26 3.89 -13.68 4.03
CA ALA A 26 5.23 -13.27 4.39
C ALA A 26 5.46 -13.47 5.88
N CYS A 27 6.58 -14.06 6.22
CA CYS A 27 6.96 -14.25 7.62
C CYS A 27 7.73 -13.04 8.11
N GLY A 28 7.05 -11.93 8.21
CA GLY A 28 7.67 -10.68 8.64
C GLY A 28 6.68 -9.55 8.63
N GLU A 29 7.15 -8.40 9.05
CA GLU A 29 6.32 -7.20 9.15
C GLU A 29 6.89 -6.10 8.27
N GLN A 30 6.01 -5.37 7.64
CA GLN A 30 6.37 -4.17 6.91
C GLN A 30 6.04 -2.98 7.80
N ILE A 31 7.04 -2.15 8.06
CA ILE A 31 6.96 -1.12 9.09
C ILE A 31 7.45 0.21 8.53
N ILE A 32 6.72 1.28 8.85
CA ILE A 32 7.23 2.64 8.74
C ILE A 32 7.69 3.00 10.15
N GLY A 33 9.00 3.09 10.34
CA GLY A 33 9.57 3.38 11.65
C GLY A 33 9.18 4.76 12.17
N ALA A 34 9.33 4.98 13.49
CA ALA A 34 8.88 6.19 14.14
C ALA A 34 9.47 7.46 13.51
N ALA A 35 10.76 7.46 13.22
CA ALA A 35 11.40 8.61 12.58
C ALA A 35 10.84 8.85 11.18
N ALA A 36 10.61 7.76 10.43
CA ALA A 36 10.04 7.85 9.09
C ALA A 36 8.59 8.33 9.10
N VAL A 37 7.82 7.95 10.13
CA VAL A 37 6.45 8.45 10.28
C VAL A 37 6.45 9.97 10.38
N SER A 38 7.35 10.52 11.21
CA SER A 38 7.46 11.96 11.37
C SER A 38 7.81 12.64 10.05
N GLU A 39 8.76 12.09 9.29
CA GLU A 39 9.15 12.62 7.99
C GLU A 39 8.01 12.52 6.98
N LEU A 40 7.29 11.41 6.99
CA LEU A 40 6.15 11.21 6.10
C LEU A 40 5.07 12.26 6.35
N LEU A 41 4.76 12.54 7.61
CA LEU A 41 3.75 13.53 7.96
C LEU A 41 4.19 14.96 7.63
N ASN A 42 5.49 15.17 7.47
CA ASN A 42 6.04 16.44 7.00
C ASN A 42 6.11 16.53 5.46
N GLY A 43 5.53 15.57 4.78
CA GLY A 43 5.44 15.60 3.33
C GLY A 43 6.62 14.97 2.61
N ARG A 44 7.48 14.25 3.32
CA ARG A 44 8.65 13.61 2.70
C ARG A 44 8.34 12.19 2.30
N ARG A 45 9.05 11.73 1.27
CA ARG A 45 9.02 10.32 0.87
C ARG A 45 9.92 9.54 1.83
N VAL A 46 9.41 8.42 2.33
CA VAL A 46 10.13 7.61 3.30
C VAL A 46 10.17 6.15 2.87
N GLU A 47 11.11 5.41 3.41
CA GLU A 47 11.22 3.97 3.13
C GLU A 47 10.33 3.17 4.06
N ILE A 48 9.81 2.08 3.53
CA ILE A 48 9.11 1.05 4.29
C ILE A 48 10.12 -0.07 4.53
N SER A 49 10.36 -0.36 5.79
CA SER A 49 11.30 -1.42 6.19
C SER A 49 10.58 -2.75 6.29
N PHE A 50 11.31 -3.82 6.02
CA PHE A 50 10.83 -5.17 6.25
C PHE A 50 11.62 -5.79 7.39
N VAL A 51 10.91 -6.25 8.41
CA VAL A 51 11.51 -6.89 9.58
C VAL A 51 11.15 -8.36 9.55
N GLN A 52 12.16 -9.22 9.42
CA GLN A 52 11.94 -10.66 9.41
C GLN A 52 11.64 -11.18 10.80
N THR A 53 10.66 -12.06 10.88
CA THR A 53 10.36 -12.79 12.11
C THR A 53 10.96 -14.17 11.98
N PRO A 54 11.86 -14.57 12.87
CA PRO A 54 12.51 -15.87 12.78
C PRO A 54 11.49 -17.01 12.80
N SER A 55 11.64 -17.94 11.86
CA SER A 55 10.83 -19.15 11.82
C SER A 55 11.66 -20.23 11.09
N PRO A 56 11.96 -21.36 11.75
CA PRO A 56 12.84 -22.36 11.15
C PRO A 56 12.24 -23.07 9.94
N ASP A 57 10.93 -23.05 9.80
CA ASP A 57 10.24 -23.87 8.80
C ASP A 57 9.74 -23.08 7.60
N ARG A 58 10.13 -21.82 7.46
CA ARG A 58 9.58 -20.97 6.40
C ARG A 58 10.65 -20.24 5.63
N VAL A 59 10.39 -20.10 4.34
CA VAL A 59 11.18 -19.23 3.47
C VAL A 59 10.60 -17.82 3.61
N TYR A 60 11.48 -16.85 3.87
CA TYR A 60 11.05 -15.46 4.02
C TYR A 60 11.00 -14.79 2.68
N VAL A 61 9.87 -14.17 2.41
CA VAL A 61 9.73 -13.29 1.25
C VAL A 61 9.40 -11.92 1.79
N GLY A 62 10.36 -11.02 1.70
CA GLY A 62 10.22 -9.66 2.18
C GLY A 62 10.23 -8.67 1.04
N PHE A 63 9.47 -7.62 1.19
CA PHE A 63 9.44 -6.54 0.23
C PHE A 63 9.68 -5.24 0.96
N SER A 64 10.67 -4.50 0.49
CA SER A 64 10.84 -3.12 0.91
C SER A 64 10.00 -2.23 0.01
N GLY A 65 9.79 -1.00 0.41
CA GLY A 65 9.01 -0.07 -0.37
C GLY A 65 9.19 1.36 0.09
N GLU A 66 8.29 2.20 -0.37
CA GLU A 66 8.29 3.63 -0.09
C GLU A 66 6.90 4.08 0.23
N ALA A 67 6.80 5.16 0.99
CA ALA A 67 5.53 5.80 1.29
C ALA A 67 5.67 7.31 1.12
N TRP A 68 4.60 7.95 0.71
CA TRP A 68 4.54 9.40 0.56
C TRP A 68 3.09 9.87 0.64
N ILE A 69 2.90 11.15 0.92
CA ILE A 69 1.56 11.73 0.89
C ILE A 69 1.19 11.96 -0.57
N SER A 70 0.00 11.51 -0.97
CA SER A 70 -0.47 11.67 -2.34
C SER A 70 -0.56 13.15 -2.72
N ARG A 71 -0.57 13.41 -4.02
CA ARG A 71 -0.63 14.78 -4.54
C ARG A 71 -1.86 15.54 -4.04
N SER A 72 -2.97 14.84 -3.84
CA SER A 72 -4.18 15.46 -3.30
C SER A 72 -4.04 15.90 -1.84
N GLY A 73 -3.05 15.38 -1.12
CA GLY A 73 -2.89 15.62 0.30
C GLY A 73 -3.86 14.84 1.19
N LYS A 74 -4.69 13.97 0.61
CA LYS A 74 -5.75 13.28 1.34
C LYS A 74 -5.43 11.83 1.67
N ALA A 75 -4.38 11.28 1.11
CA ALA A 75 -4.05 9.88 1.30
C ALA A 75 -2.54 9.71 1.41
N ILE A 76 -2.15 8.59 2.02
CA ILE A 76 -0.78 8.11 1.95
C ILE A 76 -0.75 7.06 0.86
N THR A 77 0.21 7.18 -0.03
CA THR A 77 0.47 6.18 -1.06
C THR A 77 1.66 5.36 -0.63
N LEU A 78 1.55 4.04 -0.76
CA LEU A 78 2.62 3.11 -0.44
C LEU A 78 2.91 2.28 -1.68
N ARG A 79 4.19 2.09 -1.97
CA ARG A 79 4.62 1.16 -3.02
C ARG A 79 5.42 0.06 -2.34
N ILE A 80 4.90 -1.16 -2.40
CA ILE A 80 5.49 -2.31 -1.74
C ILE A 80 5.55 -3.44 -2.76
N GLY A 81 6.76 -3.91 -3.05
CA GLY A 81 6.93 -4.97 -4.03
C GLY A 81 6.38 -4.64 -5.41
N GLY A 82 6.48 -3.36 -5.80
CA GLY A 82 5.98 -2.92 -7.10
C GLY A 82 4.48 -2.69 -7.17
N VAL A 83 3.76 -2.89 -6.07
CA VAL A 83 2.30 -2.70 -6.02
C VAL A 83 2.00 -1.43 -5.25
N LEU A 84 1.07 -0.63 -5.77
CA LEU A 84 0.64 0.60 -5.11
C LEU A 84 -0.56 0.33 -4.22
N TYR A 85 -0.50 0.91 -3.03
CA TYR A 85 -1.56 0.88 -2.03
C TYR A 85 -1.84 2.30 -1.59
N THR A 86 -3.00 2.50 -0.98
CA THR A 86 -3.37 3.81 -0.46
C THR A 86 -4.13 3.66 0.84
N ALA A 87 -3.98 4.65 1.72
CA ALA A 87 -4.72 4.72 2.97
C ALA A 87 -5.10 6.19 3.22
N PRO A 88 -6.32 6.46 3.71
CA PRO A 88 -6.70 7.84 3.99
C PRO A 88 -5.80 8.47 5.05
N LEU A 89 -5.26 9.64 4.78
CA LEU A 89 -4.37 10.31 5.72
C LEU A 89 -5.06 10.61 7.05
N VAL A 90 -6.32 10.99 7.02
CA VAL A 90 -7.08 11.26 8.25
C VAL A 90 -7.16 10.02 9.13
N GLN A 91 -7.34 8.84 8.54
CA GLN A 91 -7.37 7.60 9.31
C GLN A 91 -6.02 7.28 9.91
N VAL A 92 -4.94 7.48 9.17
CA VAL A 92 -3.58 7.25 9.68
C VAL A 92 -3.30 8.18 10.86
N ARG A 93 -3.69 9.45 10.76
CA ARG A 93 -3.53 10.38 11.88
C ARG A 93 -4.34 9.95 13.10
N GLN A 94 -5.55 9.42 12.89
CA GLN A 94 -6.38 8.92 13.98
C GLN A 94 -5.76 7.68 14.63
N VAL A 95 -5.16 6.81 13.84
CA VAL A 95 -4.43 5.64 14.37
C VAL A 95 -3.26 6.09 15.25
N LEU A 96 -2.50 7.07 14.78
CA LEU A 96 -1.37 7.60 15.56
C LEU A 96 -1.81 8.31 16.82
N ALA A 97 -2.96 8.96 16.78
CA ALA A 97 -3.53 9.64 17.96
C ALA A 97 -4.20 8.68 18.94
N GLY A 98 -4.38 7.42 18.56
CA GLY A 98 -5.03 6.43 19.42
C GLY A 98 -6.55 6.47 19.40
N THR A 99 -7.14 7.25 18.47
CA THR A 99 -8.60 7.37 18.36
C THR A 99 -9.21 6.40 17.36
N ARG A 100 -8.36 5.63 16.69
CA ARG A 100 -8.79 4.65 15.71
C ARG A 100 -7.85 3.44 15.76
N ALA A 101 -8.42 2.24 15.69
CA ALA A 101 -7.63 1.00 15.79
C ALA A 101 -6.79 0.74 14.54
N ALA A 102 -7.31 1.06 13.37
CA ALA A 102 -6.64 0.77 12.11
C ALA A 102 -7.07 1.72 11.01
N ALA A 103 -6.17 2.04 10.10
CA ALA A 103 -6.49 2.72 8.86
C ALA A 103 -6.70 1.66 7.77
N ILE A 104 -7.64 1.91 6.89
CA ILE A 104 -7.95 0.98 5.82
C ILE A 104 -6.91 1.09 4.72
N LEU A 105 -6.28 -0.03 4.40
CA LEU A 105 -5.34 -0.12 3.30
C LEU A 105 -6.07 -0.66 2.08
N SER A 106 -5.99 0.06 0.98
CA SER A 106 -6.68 -0.30 -0.25
C SER A 106 -5.73 -0.25 -1.43
N ARG A 107 -6.11 -0.88 -2.51
CA ARG A 107 -5.43 -0.71 -3.79
C ARG A 107 -6.48 -0.41 -4.84
N PRO A 108 -6.12 0.35 -5.89
CA PRO A 108 -7.05 0.57 -6.99
C PRO A 108 -7.41 -0.77 -7.61
N ALA A 109 -8.70 -1.02 -7.77
CA ALA A 109 -9.13 -2.17 -8.54
C ALA A 109 -8.67 -1.96 -9.99
N PRO A 110 -8.26 -3.04 -10.69
CA PRO A 110 -7.92 -2.89 -12.09
C PRO A 110 -9.09 -2.26 -12.83
N ALA A 111 -8.83 -1.15 -13.52
CA ALA A 111 -9.86 -0.53 -14.34
C ALA A 111 -10.22 -1.50 -15.46
N PRO A 112 -11.51 -1.62 -15.80
CA PRO A 112 -11.86 -2.42 -16.96
C PRO A 112 -11.17 -1.88 -18.20
N ILE A 113 -10.53 -2.76 -18.94
CA ILE A 113 -9.90 -2.37 -20.19
C ILE A 113 -10.98 -2.43 -21.25
N LEU A 114 -11.26 -1.30 -21.86
CA LEU A 114 -12.29 -1.18 -22.87
C LEU A 114 -11.64 -0.97 -24.24
N ASP A 115 -12.18 -1.63 -25.24
CA ASP A 115 -11.75 -1.40 -26.61
C ASP A 115 -12.40 -0.11 -27.15
N ALA A 116 -12.18 0.14 -28.42
CA ALA A 116 -12.71 1.34 -29.03
C ALA A 116 -14.22 1.43 -29.01
N ASP A 117 -14.90 0.30 -28.84
CA ASP A 117 -16.37 0.23 -28.76
C ASP A 117 -16.91 0.29 -27.34
N GLY A 118 -16.02 0.48 -26.37
CA GLY A 118 -16.42 0.54 -24.96
C GLY A 118 -16.61 -0.82 -24.30
N ARG A 119 -16.21 -1.90 -24.94
CA ARG A 119 -16.29 -3.23 -24.36
C ARG A 119 -15.00 -3.58 -23.62
N GLN A 120 -15.11 -4.57 -22.74
CA GLN A 120 -13.93 -5.11 -22.09
C GLN A 120 -12.96 -5.63 -23.15
N ALA A 121 -11.72 -5.16 -23.07
CA ALA A 121 -10.67 -5.54 -23.99
C ALA A 121 -9.49 -6.12 -23.21
N ARG A 122 -8.64 -6.84 -23.92
CA ARG A 122 -7.41 -7.33 -23.32
C ARG A 122 -6.47 -6.16 -23.04
N PRO A 123 -5.55 -6.34 -22.13
CA PRO A 123 -4.49 -5.35 -21.88
C PRO A 123 -3.62 -5.21 -23.13
N ILE A 124 -3.35 -4.07 -23.52
CA ILE A 124 -2.55 -3.78 -24.70
C ILE A 124 -1.12 -4.15 -24.43
N ASP A 125 -1.26 -4.30 -25.53
CA ASP A 125 -0.71 -4.14 -25.89
C ASP A 125 -0.26 -3.84 -26.14
N GLU A 126 -0.25 -4.14 -26.69
CA GLU A 126 -0.38 -3.87 -27.18
C GLU A 126 -0.36 -3.83 -27.38
N GLY A 127 0.06 -4.29 -27.80
CA GLY A 127 -0.38 -4.05 -28.39
C GLY A 127 -0.50 -4.07 -28.42
N LEU A 128 -0.19 -4.42 -28.79
CA LEU A 128 -0.85 -4.15 -29.20
C LEU A 128 -1.16 -4.25 -29.25
N THR A 129 -0.93 -4.49 -29.55
CA THR A 129 -1.80 -4.38 -29.91
C THR A 129 -2.19 -4.47 -29.89
N HIS A 130 -1.84 -4.82 -30.30
CA HIS A 130 -2.76 -4.74 -30.53
C HIS A 130 -2.93 -5.07 -30.59
N SER A 131 -2.48 -5.38 -30.87
CA SER A 131 -3.15 -5.46 -31.08
C SER A 131 -3.25 -5.53 -31.02
N PHE A 132 -2.89 -5.69 -31.47
CA PHE A 132 -3.49 -5.37 -31.61
C PHE A 132 -3.43 -5.53 -31.77
#